data_d2e0193195c29e7ac90f0f1995c54675
#
_entry.id   d2e0193195c29e7ac90f0f1995c54675
#
_cell.length_a   1.000
_cell.length_b   1.000
_cell.length_c   1.000
_cell.angle_alpha   90.00
_cell.angle_beta   90.00
_cell.angle_gamma   90.00
#
_symmetry.space_group_name_H-M   'P 1'
#
loop_
_entity.id
_entity.type
_entity.pdbx_description
1 polymer ?
#
loop_
_entity_poly.entity_id
_entity_poly.type
_entity_poly.pdbx_seq_one_letter_code
_entity_poly.pdbx_strand_id
1 'polypeptide(L)'
;MRVPVCGRFYPNEGGGAGYGNRMKVKYTAKWGLQIAEMIFQTCSRELQGYIYTETEESMSMKEKKETPLKAAFTWDELKLNSDGMVCVVVQDDKNKDVLMVAYMNRQAYEKTLETGVMTYWSRSRNELWVKGLTSGHFQYVRSLYLDCDNDTILARVDQVGAACHTGSRSCFFKEIMKSDNVAENS
;
A
#
# COMPACT_ATOMS: atom_id res chain seq x y z
N MET A 1 41.68 -15.58 13.46
CA MET A 1 40.30 -15.15 13.19
C MET A 1 39.73 -14.55 14.47
N ARG A 2 39.51 -13.24 14.51
CA ARG A 2 38.96 -12.56 15.69
C ARG A 2 37.45 -12.43 15.52
N VAL A 3 36.71 -12.96 16.49
CA VAL A 3 35.25 -12.85 16.59
C VAL A 3 34.94 -11.46 17.18
N PRO A 4 34.05 -10.65 16.62
CA PRO A 4 33.67 -9.39 17.23
C PRO A 4 32.76 -9.61 18.42
N VAL A 5 33.15 -9.00 19.55
CA VAL A 5 32.46 -9.01 20.83
C VAL A 5 31.18 -8.18 20.73
N CYS A 6 30.09 -8.73 21.22
CA CYS A 6 28.79 -8.09 21.36
C CYS A 6 28.91 -6.82 22.26
N GLY A 7 28.79 -5.63 21.68
CA GLY A 7 28.84 -4.38 22.42
C GLY A 7 27.55 -4.15 23.21
N ARG A 8 27.67 -3.99 24.55
CA ARG A 8 26.58 -3.54 25.42
C ARG A 8 26.15 -2.12 25.04
N PHE A 9 24.89 -1.97 24.70
CA PHE A 9 24.25 -0.65 24.64
C PHE A 9 23.78 -0.24 26.03
N TYR A 10 24.30 0.88 26.54
CA TYR A 10 23.72 1.59 27.67
C TYR A 10 22.79 2.68 27.13
N PRO A 11 21.59 2.86 27.70
CA PRO A 11 20.77 4.00 27.35
C PRO A 11 21.36 5.26 27.95
N ASN A 12 21.66 6.24 27.13
CA ASN A 12 22.07 7.57 27.56
C ASN A 12 20.84 8.45 27.68
N GLU A 13 20.53 8.89 28.89
CA GLU A 13 19.51 9.92 29.13
C GLU A 13 20.11 11.29 28.77
N GLY A 14 19.45 12.01 27.87
CA GLY A 14 19.75 13.42 27.62
C GLY A 14 19.66 13.87 26.19
N GLY A 15 18.57 14.51 25.88
CA GLY A 15 18.29 15.61 24.94
C GLY A 15 18.95 15.64 23.57
N GLY A 16 18.12 15.80 22.53
CA GLY A 16 18.55 16.37 21.27
C GLY A 16 18.24 15.52 20.03
N ALA A 17 17.51 16.14 19.12
CA ALA A 17 17.16 15.59 17.81
C ALA A 17 18.35 14.99 17.06
N GLY A 18 18.22 13.76 16.57
CA GLY A 18 19.26 13.12 15.78
C GLY A 18 18.72 11.98 14.94
N TYR A 19 18.85 12.12 13.66
CA TYR A 19 18.55 11.21 12.56
C TYR A 19 18.86 9.73 12.87
N GLY A 20 17.83 8.90 12.89
CA GLY A 20 17.96 7.45 12.96
C GLY A 20 18.45 6.85 11.64
N ASN A 21 19.71 6.44 11.60
CA ASN A 21 20.24 5.63 10.51
C ASN A 21 19.59 4.22 10.53
N ARG A 22 18.63 4.00 9.66
CA ARG A 22 18.12 2.65 9.35
C ARG A 22 19.16 1.91 8.51
N MET A 23 19.88 0.99 9.13
CA MET A 23 20.67 0.01 8.37
C MET A 23 19.75 -0.88 7.54
N LYS A 24 19.73 -0.69 6.21
CA LYS A 24 19.05 -1.59 5.28
C LYS A 24 19.95 -2.80 5.05
N VAL A 25 19.65 -3.91 5.69
CA VAL A 25 20.29 -5.19 5.40
C VAL A 25 19.57 -5.82 4.22
N LYS A 26 20.22 -5.92 3.06
CA LYS A 26 19.72 -6.65 1.89
C LYS A 26 20.10 -8.11 2.04
N TYR A 27 19.11 -8.97 2.28
CA TYR A 27 19.30 -10.42 2.25
C TYR A 27 18.93 -10.97 0.88
N THR A 28 19.80 -11.80 0.30
CA THR A 28 19.46 -12.63 -0.86
C THR A 28 18.89 -13.95 -0.35
N ALA A 29 17.85 -14.46 -0.99
CA ALA A 29 16.99 -15.56 -0.53
C ALA A 29 17.70 -16.91 -0.24
N LYS A 30 18.98 -17.04 -0.55
CA LYS A 30 19.73 -18.29 -0.42
C LYS A 30 20.42 -18.47 0.94
N TRP A 31 20.53 -17.41 1.75
CA TRP A 31 21.25 -17.44 3.04
C TRP A 31 20.37 -17.13 4.25
N GLY A 32 19.10 -16.80 4.04
CA GLY A 32 18.18 -16.36 5.09
C GLY A 32 17.87 -17.45 6.14
N LEU A 33 17.72 -18.70 5.74
CA LEU A 33 17.39 -19.81 6.63
C LEU A 33 18.53 -20.19 7.58
N GLN A 34 19.79 -20.21 7.11
CA GLN A 34 20.92 -20.59 7.97
C GLN A 34 21.29 -19.53 9.00
N ILE A 35 21.08 -18.23 8.66
CA ILE A 35 21.32 -17.14 9.62
C ILE A 35 20.23 -17.07 10.68
N ALA A 36 18.97 -17.35 10.32
CA ALA A 36 17.87 -17.42 11.26
C ALA A 36 18.07 -18.54 12.31
N GLU A 37 18.53 -19.71 11.91
CA GLU A 37 18.83 -20.80 12.84
C GLU A 37 20.01 -20.49 13.78
N MET A 38 21.02 -19.77 13.28
CA MET A 38 22.18 -19.40 14.10
C MET A 38 21.87 -18.32 15.15
N ILE A 39 20.95 -17.40 14.83
CA ILE A 39 20.46 -16.37 15.77
C ILE A 39 19.54 -17.01 16.82
N PHE A 40 18.75 -18.01 16.43
CA PHE A 40 17.83 -18.72 17.32
C PHE A 40 18.54 -19.46 18.45
N GLN A 41 19.76 -19.94 18.25
CA GLN A 41 20.53 -20.67 19.25
C GLN A 41 21.27 -19.78 20.25
N THR A 42 21.43 -18.47 19.99
CA THR A 42 22.27 -17.58 20.79
C THR A 42 21.55 -16.47 21.55
N CYS A 43 20.25 -16.24 21.31
CA CYS A 43 19.47 -15.22 22.00
C CYS A 43 18.63 -15.79 23.17
N SER A 44 18.64 -15.07 24.30
CA SER A 44 17.80 -15.38 25.46
C SER A 44 16.31 -15.28 25.15
N ARG A 45 15.48 -16.04 25.88
CA ARG A 45 14.03 -16.20 25.65
C ARG A 45 13.21 -14.91 25.52
N GLU A 46 13.68 -13.80 26.08
CA GLU A 46 12.95 -12.51 26.03
C GLU A 46 13.05 -11.80 24.66
N LEU A 47 14.13 -12.02 23.91
CA LEU A 47 14.26 -11.46 22.56
C LEU A 47 13.56 -12.31 21.49
N GLN A 48 13.29 -13.57 21.78
CA GLN A 48 12.56 -14.47 20.85
C GLN A 48 11.11 -14.03 20.61
N GLY A 49 10.42 -13.52 21.63
CA GLY A 49 9.05 -13.03 21.50
C GLY A 49 8.95 -11.79 20.58
N TYR A 50 9.94 -10.91 20.61
CA TYR A 50 9.93 -9.67 19.82
C TYR A 50 10.25 -9.91 18.32
N ILE A 51 11.13 -10.87 18.05
CA ILE A 51 11.49 -11.24 16.67
C ILE A 51 10.36 -12.05 16.01
N TYR A 52 9.64 -12.87 16.79
CA TYR A 52 8.55 -13.71 16.25
C TYR A 52 7.31 -12.89 15.86
N THR A 53 6.98 -11.83 16.60
CA THR A 53 5.81 -10.99 16.27
C THR A 53 6.00 -10.16 15.01
N GLU A 54 7.21 -9.64 14.75
CA GLU A 54 7.48 -8.89 13.50
C GLU A 54 7.53 -9.79 12.25
N THR A 55 7.94 -11.07 12.40
CA THR A 55 8.02 -11.99 11.25
C THR A 55 6.67 -12.62 10.91
N GLU A 56 5.80 -12.91 11.86
CA GLU A 56 4.46 -13.46 11.57
C GLU A 56 3.53 -12.43 10.95
N GLU A 57 3.56 -11.16 11.39
CA GLU A 57 2.79 -10.09 10.74
C GLU A 57 3.31 -9.78 9.32
N SER A 58 4.62 -9.79 9.10
CA SER A 58 5.20 -9.55 7.77
C SER A 58 5.01 -10.73 6.82
N MET A 59 4.98 -11.96 7.32
CA MET A 59 4.68 -13.17 6.53
C MET A 59 3.18 -13.30 6.24
N SER A 60 2.29 -12.95 7.17
CA SER A 60 0.84 -12.92 6.96
C SER A 60 0.43 -11.90 5.88
N MET A 61 1.18 -10.80 5.72
CA MET A 61 0.95 -9.85 4.62
C MET A 61 1.43 -10.36 3.26
N LYS A 62 2.39 -11.30 3.21
CA LYS A 62 2.92 -11.87 1.95
C LYS A 62 2.09 -13.02 1.41
N GLU A 63 1.33 -13.73 2.25
CA GLU A 63 0.51 -14.86 1.82
C GLU A 63 -0.87 -14.48 1.24
N LYS A 64 -1.27 -13.19 1.31
CA LYS A 64 -2.52 -12.75 0.71
C LYS A 64 -2.34 -12.39 -0.76
N LYS A 65 -2.46 -13.40 -1.61
CA LYS A 65 -2.85 -13.34 -3.02
C LYS A 65 -1.72 -13.35 -4.06
N GLU A 66 -1.26 -14.53 -4.35
CA GLU A 66 -0.36 -14.82 -5.50
C GLU A 66 -1.09 -15.03 -6.84
N THR A 67 -2.42 -15.00 -6.89
CA THR A 67 -3.13 -15.15 -8.16
C THR A 67 -3.43 -13.78 -8.77
N PRO A 68 -2.91 -13.49 -9.98
CA PRO A 68 -3.23 -12.27 -10.71
C PRO A 68 -4.74 -12.12 -10.89
N LEU A 69 -5.24 -10.89 -10.78
CA LEU A 69 -6.64 -10.60 -11.04
C LEU A 69 -6.92 -10.85 -12.52
N LYS A 70 -7.91 -11.70 -12.80
CA LYS A 70 -8.34 -11.93 -14.18
C LYS A 70 -9.22 -10.76 -14.63
N ALA A 71 -8.69 -9.90 -15.50
CA ALA A 71 -9.44 -8.81 -16.10
C ALA A 71 -10.29 -9.31 -17.27
N ALA A 72 -11.49 -8.79 -17.38
CA ALA A 72 -12.37 -9.02 -18.54
C ALA A 72 -12.01 -8.10 -19.72
N PHE A 73 -11.35 -6.96 -19.43
CA PHE A 73 -10.94 -5.95 -20.40
C PHE A 73 -9.43 -5.78 -20.39
N THR A 74 -8.86 -5.57 -21.56
CA THR A 74 -7.44 -5.27 -21.75
C THR A 74 -7.20 -3.77 -21.72
N TRP A 75 -5.96 -3.35 -21.52
CA TRP A 75 -5.58 -1.94 -21.58
C TRP A 75 -5.94 -1.27 -22.90
N ASP A 76 -5.84 -2.00 -24.01
CA ASP A 76 -6.05 -1.46 -25.36
C ASP A 76 -7.54 -1.16 -25.67
N GLU A 77 -8.45 -1.62 -24.81
CA GLU A 77 -9.89 -1.33 -24.90
C GLU A 77 -10.27 -0.05 -24.13
N LEU A 78 -9.33 0.53 -23.36
CA LEU A 78 -9.55 1.75 -22.61
C LEU A 78 -9.39 2.98 -23.50
N LYS A 79 -10.25 3.95 -23.30
CA LYS A 79 -10.17 5.26 -23.94
C LYS A 79 -9.34 6.21 -23.06
N LEU A 80 -8.13 6.45 -23.48
CA LEU A 80 -7.16 7.21 -22.72
C LEU A 80 -7.30 8.71 -22.97
N ASN A 81 -6.93 9.51 -21.96
CA ASN A 81 -6.80 10.95 -22.12
C ASN A 81 -5.58 11.33 -23.00
N SER A 82 -5.37 12.63 -23.24
CA SER A 82 -4.24 13.15 -24.03
C SER A 82 -2.86 12.75 -23.51
N ASP A 83 -2.75 12.41 -22.22
CA ASP A 83 -1.51 12.01 -21.57
C ASP A 83 -1.32 10.48 -21.57
N GLY A 84 -2.18 9.72 -22.26
CA GLY A 84 -2.13 8.27 -22.31
C GLY A 84 -2.52 7.59 -21.01
N MET A 85 -3.39 8.20 -20.23
CA MET A 85 -3.85 7.72 -18.92
C MET A 85 -5.36 7.56 -18.86
N VAL A 86 -5.83 6.67 -17.99
CA VAL A 86 -7.23 6.52 -17.63
C VAL A 86 -7.49 7.10 -16.24
N CYS A 87 -8.65 7.73 -16.08
CA CYS A 87 -9.14 8.20 -14.78
C CYS A 87 -9.59 7.01 -13.92
N VAL A 88 -9.34 7.06 -12.62
CA VAL A 88 -9.78 6.02 -11.67
C VAL A 88 -10.47 6.67 -10.50
N VAL A 89 -11.75 6.39 -10.35
CA VAL A 89 -12.55 6.72 -9.17
C VAL A 89 -12.45 5.56 -8.19
N VAL A 90 -12.04 5.84 -6.96
CA VAL A 90 -11.85 4.82 -5.94
C VAL A 90 -12.96 4.89 -4.92
N GLN A 91 -13.63 3.77 -4.69
CA GLN A 91 -14.78 3.62 -3.80
C GLN A 91 -14.50 2.55 -2.75
N ASP A 92 -14.87 2.80 -1.51
CA ASP A 92 -14.86 1.77 -0.46
C ASP A 92 -15.91 0.69 -0.78
N ASP A 93 -15.49 -0.58 -0.75
CA ASP A 93 -16.41 -1.67 -1.10
C ASP A 93 -17.50 -1.89 -0.06
N LYS A 94 -17.26 -1.54 1.21
CA LYS A 94 -18.20 -1.79 2.32
C LYS A 94 -19.31 -0.76 2.40
N ASN A 95 -18.93 0.53 2.47
CA ASN A 95 -19.88 1.62 2.71
C ASN A 95 -20.19 2.45 1.46
N LYS A 96 -19.51 2.14 0.33
CA LYS A 96 -19.67 2.81 -0.96
C LYS A 96 -19.26 4.28 -0.98
N ASP A 97 -18.51 4.74 0.02
CA ASP A 97 -17.96 6.09 0.00
C ASP A 97 -16.94 6.25 -1.13
N VAL A 98 -16.98 7.38 -1.83
CA VAL A 98 -15.93 7.76 -2.77
C VAL A 98 -14.72 8.23 -1.97
N LEU A 99 -13.59 7.56 -2.16
CA LEU A 99 -12.38 7.80 -1.37
C LEU A 99 -11.45 8.81 -2.02
N MET A 100 -11.19 8.68 -3.30
CA MET A 100 -10.26 9.52 -4.05
C MET A 100 -10.41 9.32 -5.56
N VAL A 101 -9.77 10.21 -6.32
CA VAL A 101 -9.56 10.06 -7.76
C VAL A 101 -8.06 10.08 -8.04
N ALA A 102 -7.62 9.22 -8.95
CA ALA A 102 -6.24 9.15 -9.42
C ALA A 102 -6.19 8.76 -10.90
N TYR A 103 -4.98 8.58 -11.44
CA TYR A 103 -4.78 8.19 -12.82
C TYR A 103 -3.88 6.97 -12.91
N MET A 104 -4.12 6.15 -13.94
CA MET A 104 -3.26 5.02 -14.28
C MET A 104 -2.74 5.16 -15.71
N ASN A 105 -1.46 4.84 -15.92
CA ASN A 105 -0.92 4.43 -17.20
C ASN A 105 -0.97 2.89 -17.31
N ARG A 106 -0.56 2.33 -18.44
CA ARG A 106 -0.52 0.88 -18.68
C ARG A 106 0.20 0.13 -17.55
N GLN A 107 1.37 0.61 -17.14
CA GLN A 107 2.18 -0.06 -16.10
C GLN A 107 1.47 -0.10 -14.74
N ALA A 108 0.78 1.00 -14.37
CA ALA A 108 0.02 1.06 -13.13
C ALA A 108 -1.18 0.10 -13.15
N TYR A 109 -1.87 0.01 -14.28
CA TYR A 109 -3.00 -0.92 -14.48
C TYR A 109 -2.55 -2.39 -14.36
N GLU A 110 -1.52 -2.76 -15.14
CA GLU A 110 -0.98 -4.13 -15.11
C GLU A 110 -0.45 -4.49 -13.72
N LYS A 111 0.24 -3.56 -13.03
CA LYS A 111 0.73 -3.78 -11.67
C LYS A 111 -0.40 -3.96 -10.67
N THR A 112 -1.51 -3.23 -10.84
CA THR A 112 -2.71 -3.41 -10.00
C THR A 112 -3.32 -4.79 -10.18
N LEU A 113 -3.42 -5.29 -11.42
CA LEU A 113 -3.94 -6.64 -11.70
C LEU A 113 -3.01 -7.73 -11.16
N GLU A 114 -1.70 -7.54 -11.29
CA GLU A 114 -0.69 -8.49 -10.80
C GLU A 114 -0.72 -8.65 -9.28
N THR A 115 -0.80 -7.52 -8.55
CA THR A 115 -0.62 -7.51 -7.10
C THR A 115 -1.92 -7.50 -6.31
N GLY A 116 -3.04 -7.13 -6.95
CA GLY A 116 -4.31 -6.88 -6.25
C GLY A 116 -4.28 -5.64 -5.34
N VAL A 117 -3.23 -4.82 -5.42
CA VAL A 117 -3.07 -3.56 -4.67
C VAL A 117 -3.12 -2.40 -5.65
N MET A 118 -3.93 -1.38 -5.33
CA MET A 118 -4.07 -0.21 -6.19
C MET A 118 -2.72 0.47 -6.42
N THR A 119 -2.34 0.55 -7.68
CA THR A 119 -1.15 1.24 -8.15
C THR A 119 -1.57 2.32 -9.13
N TYR A 120 -1.02 3.51 -8.99
CA TYR A 120 -1.36 4.68 -9.78
C TYR A 120 -0.13 5.24 -10.47
N TRP A 121 -0.35 6.16 -11.40
CA TRP A 121 0.68 7.01 -11.96
C TRP A 121 0.65 8.39 -11.30
N SER A 122 1.73 8.76 -10.63
CA SER A 122 1.90 10.09 -10.05
C SER A 122 2.34 11.07 -11.13
N ARG A 123 1.42 11.91 -11.60
CA ARG A 123 1.69 12.91 -12.65
C ARG A 123 2.75 13.93 -12.24
N SER A 124 2.75 14.34 -10.98
CA SER A 124 3.70 15.35 -10.47
C SER A 124 5.11 14.79 -10.27
N ARG A 125 5.25 13.50 -9.96
CA ARG A 125 6.54 12.84 -9.75
C ARG A 125 7.00 12.03 -10.95
N ASN A 126 6.11 11.83 -11.92
CA ASN A 126 6.34 11.02 -13.12
C ASN A 126 6.83 9.59 -12.80
N GLU A 127 6.16 8.93 -11.85
CA GLU A 127 6.52 7.60 -11.35
C GLU A 127 5.30 6.76 -10.95
N LEU A 128 5.50 5.44 -10.87
CA LEU A 128 4.51 4.53 -10.29
C LEU A 128 4.35 4.79 -8.79
N TRP A 129 3.11 4.81 -8.35
CA TRP A 129 2.77 5.00 -6.96
C TRP A 129 1.86 3.86 -6.46
N VAL A 130 2.45 2.90 -5.75
CA VAL A 130 1.70 1.86 -5.03
C VAL A 130 1.06 2.48 -3.79
N LYS A 131 -0.26 2.45 -3.73
CA LYS A 131 -1.01 3.04 -2.62
C LYS A 131 -0.74 2.28 -1.33
N GLY A 132 -0.28 2.99 -0.32
CA GLY A 132 0.02 2.43 1.00
C GLY A 132 1.46 1.98 1.21
N LEU A 133 2.30 1.93 0.17
CA LEU A 133 3.67 1.42 0.30
C LEU A 133 4.50 2.15 1.37
N THR A 134 4.28 3.45 1.54
CA THR A 134 5.00 4.28 2.54
C THR A 134 4.20 4.47 3.82
N SER A 135 2.86 4.61 3.71
CA SER A 135 2.00 4.98 4.83
C SER A 135 1.37 3.80 5.55
N GLY A 136 1.40 2.59 4.98
CA GLY A 136 0.63 1.44 5.43
C GLY A 136 -0.87 1.50 5.07
N HIS A 137 -1.35 2.60 4.46
CA HIS A 137 -2.76 2.78 4.10
C HIS A 137 -3.04 2.19 2.72
N PHE A 138 -3.04 0.87 2.64
CA PHE A 138 -3.23 0.12 1.40
C PHE A 138 -4.68 0.17 0.90
N GLN A 139 -4.84 -0.08 -0.40
CA GLN A 139 -6.11 -0.26 -1.08
C GLN A 139 -6.08 -1.62 -1.79
N TYR A 140 -6.77 -2.61 -1.23
CA TYR A 140 -6.86 -3.94 -1.83
C TYR A 140 -8.04 -3.99 -2.77
N VAL A 141 -7.81 -4.37 -4.03
CA VAL A 141 -8.83 -4.43 -5.07
C VAL A 141 -9.86 -5.50 -4.75
N ARG A 142 -11.14 -5.13 -4.81
CA ARG A 142 -12.29 -6.05 -4.77
C ARG A 142 -12.90 -6.25 -6.15
N SER A 143 -13.11 -5.17 -6.87
CA SER A 143 -13.60 -5.21 -8.24
C SER A 143 -13.21 -3.94 -8.99
N LEU A 144 -13.09 -4.06 -10.31
CA LEU A 144 -12.88 -2.97 -11.24
C LEU A 144 -14.00 -2.98 -12.26
N TYR A 145 -14.57 -1.82 -12.54
CA TYR A 145 -15.61 -1.62 -13.54
C TYR A 145 -15.17 -0.53 -14.50
N LEU A 146 -15.55 -0.65 -15.76
CA LEU A 146 -15.46 0.43 -16.73
C LEU A 146 -16.80 1.16 -16.79
N ASP A 147 -16.76 2.43 -17.07
CA ASP A 147 -17.95 3.17 -17.42
C ASP A 147 -18.39 2.90 -18.87
N CYS A 148 -19.46 3.55 -19.32
CA CYS A 148 -20.14 3.21 -20.57
C CYS A 148 -19.35 3.50 -21.85
N ASP A 149 -18.36 4.38 -21.79
CA ASP A 149 -17.52 4.76 -22.94
C ASP A 149 -16.02 4.45 -22.72
N ASN A 150 -15.70 3.66 -21.69
CA ASN A 150 -14.39 3.09 -21.36
C ASN A 150 -13.29 4.12 -21.04
N ASP A 151 -13.64 5.33 -20.60
CA ASP A 151 -12.67 6.37 -20.25
C ASP A 151 -12.40 6.50 -18.76
N THR A 152 -13.18 5.82 -17.90
CA THR A 152 -13.09 5.89 -16.44
C THR A 152 -13.24 4.52 -15.81
N ILE A 153 -12.34 4.21 -14.87
CA ILE A 153 -12.41 2.99 -14.04
C ILE A 153 -13.02 3.33 -12.69
N LEU A 154 -14.05 2.59 -12.26
CA LEU A 154 -14.49 2.54 -10.88
C LEU A 154 -13.79 1.37 -10.19
N ALA A 155 -12.91 1.67 -9.25
CA ALA A 155 -12.22 0.68 -8.42
C ALA A 155 -12.90 0.57 -7.05
N ARG A 156 -13.50 -0.56 -6.74
CA ARG A 156 -13.97 -0.89 -5.39
C ARG A 156 -12.84 -1.56 -4.63
N VAL A 157 -12.56 -1.04 -3.43
CA VAL A 157 -11.40 -1.47 -2.65
C VAL A 157 -11.75 -1.69 -1.18
N ASP A 158 -10.98 -2.56 -0.52
CA ASP A 158 -10.86 -2.52 0.94
C ASP A 158 -9.80 -1.47 1.29
N GLN A 159 -10.24 -0.37 1.87
CA GLN A 159 -9.34 0.70 2.32
C GLN A 159 -8.83 0.42 3.73
N VAL A 160 -7.52 0.33 3.88
CA VAL A 160 -6.84 0.32 5.18
C VAL A 160 -6.51 1.77 5.58
N GLY A 161 -6.99 2.19 6.75
CA GLY A 161 -6.72 3.53 7.26
C GLY A 161 -7.28 4.66 6.38
N ALA A 162 -6.56 5.77 6.29
CA ALA A 162 -6.95 6.96 5.54
C ALA A 162 -6.59 6.87 4.05
N ALA A 163 -7.52 7.23 3.17
CA ALA A 163 -7.20 7.35 1.75
C ALA A 163 -6.42 8.65 1.45
N CYS A 164 -6.75 9.74 2.15
CA CYS A 164 -6.13 11.04 1.95
C CYS A 164 -4.78 11.15 2.69
N HIS A 165 -3.81 11.87 2.08
CA HIS A 165 -2.51 12.19 2.70
C HIS A 165 -2.64 13.09 3.95
N THR A 166 -3.78 13.76 4.12
CA THR A 166 -4.08 14.58 5.31
C THR A 166 -4.53 13.77 6.52
N GLY A 167 -4.69 12.45 6.37
CA GLY A 167 -5.25 11.56 7.41
C GLY A 167 -6.77 11.42 7.35
N SER A 168 -7.46 12.12 6.44
CA SER A 168 -8.90 11.96 6.25
C SER A 168 -9.23 10.64 5.56
N ARG A 169 -10.37 10.02 5.90
CA ARG A 169 -10.86 8.78 5.29
C ARG A 169 -11.02 8.93 3.78
N SER A 170 -11.60 10.03 3.32
CA SER A 170 -11.82 10.40 1.93
C SER A 170 -11.07 11.69 1.58
N CYS A 171 -10.72 11.87 0.31
CA CYS A 171 -10.23 13.14 -0.21
C CYS A 171 -11.35 14.18 -0.39
N PHE A 172 -12.61 13.75 -0.40
CA PHE A 172 -13.79 14.59 -0.64
C PHE A 172 -14.43 15.05 0.68
N PHE A 173 -13.70 15.83 1.47
CA PHE A 173 -14.17 16.35 2.76
C PHE A 173 -14.44 17.85 2.76
N LYS A 174 -14.20 18.55 1.63
CA LYS A 174 -14.49 19.98 1.49
C LYS A 174 -15.82 20.13 0.74
N GLU A 175 -16.86 20.51 1.47
CA GLU A 175 -18.15 20.80 0.89
C GLU A 175 -18.09 22.12 0.10
N ILE A 176 -18.55 22.10 -1.15
CA ILE A 176 -18.66 23.30 -2.00
C ILE A 176 -20.05 23.91 -1.84
N MET A 177 -21.09 23.07 -1.81
CA MET A 177 -22.49 23.49 -1.69
C MET A 177 -23.30 22.32 -1.14
N LYS A 178 -24.23 22.63 -0.24
CA LYS A 178 -25.29 21.72 0.21
C LYS A 178 -26.64 22.33 -0.12
N SER A 179 -27.55 21.56 -0.69
CA SER A 179 -28.92 22.00 -0.91
C SER A 179 -29.74 21.67 0.35
N ASP A 180 -30.39 22.69 0.91
CA ASP A 180 -31.29 22.52 2.08
C ASP A 180 -32.63 21.87 1.71
N ASN A 181 -32.86 21.60 0.40
CA ASN A 181 -34.16 21.12 -0.12
C ASN A 181 -34.17 19.64 -0.52
N VAL A 182 -33.17 18.83 -0.14
CA VAL A 182 -33.27 17.40 -0.33
C VAL A 182 -34.14 16.83 0.77
N ALA A 183 -35.45 16.67 0.50
CA ALA A 183 -36.31 15.85 1.33
C ALA A 183 -35.67 14.45 1.44
N GLU A 184 -35.38 14.03 2.66
CA GLU A 184 -34.96 12.67 2.97
C GLU A 184 -36.07 11.70 2.56
N ASN A 185 -36.04 11.26 1.31
CA ASN A 185 -36.85 10.13 0.87
C ASN A 185 -36.09 8.87 1.29
N SER A 186 -36.38 8.42 2.49
CA SER A 186 -36.05 7.11 3.04
C SER A 186 -36.76 6.00 2.28
#